data_a0813b9f3730df329894cece6e0f6264
#
_entry.id   a0813b9f3730df329894cece6e0f6264
#
_cell.length_a   1.000
_cell.length_b   1.000
_cell.length_c   1.000
_cell.angle_alpha   90.00
_cell.angle_beta   90.00
_cell.angle_gamma   90.00
#
_symmetry.space_group_name_H-M   'P 1'
#
loop_
_entity.id
_entity.type
_entity.pdbx_description
1 polymer ?
#
loop_
_entity_poly.entity_id
_entity_poly.type
_entity_poly.pdbx_seq_one_letter_code
_entity_poly.pdbx_strand_id
1 'polypeptide(L)'
;LEGVCRVYCPCEETEGMTLAFLQSGDRLRTDRMCSDGACVEALTALKFRRDSVSADEFGIDAVNEWTLQLLRVRHLGQAEQRLHALLALLVNRLGLRCSDAYQLPFRLTHDRFGELIGATRVTTTRLLSKWRQADMIAMSTGDVTMRIAPDLINSSPLQF
;
A
#
# COMPACT_ATOMS: atom_id res chain seq x y z
N LEU A 1 6.34 -10.73 -12.06
CA LEU A 1 5.52 -9.53 -12.07
C LEU A 1 6.35 -8.34 -12.53
N GLU A 2 5.81 -7.43 -13.34
CA GLU A 2 6.35 -6.10 -13.63
C GLU A 2 5.27 -5.08 -13.28
N GLY A 3 5.62 -3.94 -12.72
CA GLY A 3 4.69 -2.93 -12.23
C GLY A 3 4.26 -3.18 -10.79
N VAL A 4 3.25 -2.43 -10.33
CA VAL A 4 2.68 -2.53 -8.97
C VAL A 4 1.21 -2.86 -9.06
N CYS A 5 0.77 -3.81 -8.25
CA CYS A 5 -0.64 -4.14 -8.10
C CYS A 5 -1.04 -4.25 -6.63
N ARG A 6 -2.31 -4.03 -6.39
CA ARG A 6 -2.98 -4.29 -5.12
C ARG A 6 -3.67 -5.64 -5.18
N VAL A 7 -3.48 -6.46 -4.16
CA VAL A 7 -4.22 -7.70 -3.93
C VAL A 7 -5.23 -7.45 -2.83
N TYR A 8 -6.48 -7.81 -3.05
CA TYR A 8 -7.55 -7.59 -2.09
C TYR A 8 -8.58 -8.72 -2.11
N CYS A 9 -9.21 -8.93 -0.98
CA CYS A 9 -10.34 -9.84 -0.84
C CYS A 9 -11.63 -9.06 -1.12
N PRO A 10 -12.49 -9.50 -2.05
CA PRO A 10 -13.80 -8.89 -2.24
C PRO A 10 -14.68 -9.26 -1.05
N CYS A 11 -15.07 -8.28 -0.25
CA CYS A 11 -16.05 -8.46 0.82
C CYS A 11 -17.33 -7.74 0.40
N GLU A 12 -18.48 -8.39 0.54
CA GLU A 12 -19.78 -7.83 0.13
C GLU A 12 -20.12 -6.51 0.83
N GLU A 13 -19.65 -6.33 2.06
CA GLU A 13 -19.92 -5.15 2.89
C GLU A 13 -18.93 -4.02 2.71
N THR A 14 -17.85 -4.22 1.95
CA THR A 14 -16.78 -3.22 1.78
C THR A 14 -16.28 -3.20 0.35
N GLU A 15 -15.62 -2.09 -0.06
CA GLU A 15 -14.94 -1.98 -1.37
C GLU A 15 -13.74 -2.94 -1.54
N GLY A 16 -13.69 -3.99 -0.72
CA GLY A 16 -12.64 -5.00 -0.70
C GLY A 16 -11.51 -4.67 0.28
N MET A 17 -11.13 -5.67 1.07
CA MET A 17 -10.06 -5.58 2.05
C MET A 17 -8.70 -5.78 1.38
N THR A 18 -7.83 -4.80 1.46
CA THR A 18 -6.45 -4.90 0.95
C THR A 18 -5.62 -5.89 1.77
N LEU A 19 -5.02 -6.83 1.09
CA LEU A 19 -4.12 -7.83 1.67
C LEU A 19 -2.65 -7.48 1.44
N ALA A 20 -2.31 -7.00 0.23
CA ALA A 20 -0.93 -6.73 -0.15
C ALA A 20 -0.82 -5.74 -1.31
N PHE A 21 0.38 -5.20 -1.46
CA PHE A 21 0.84 -4.54 -2.68
C PHE A 21 2.03 -5.32 -3.21
N LEU A 22 1.93 -5.82 -4.42
CA LEU A 22 2.99 -6.61 -5.05
C LEU A 22 3.69 -5.82 -6.14
N GLN A 23 4.97 -6.07 -6.30
CA GLN A 23 5.84 -5.41 -7.27
C GLN A 23 6.66 -6.41 -8.08
N SER A 24 7.56 -5.90 -8.90
CA SER A 24 8.47 -6.74 -9.69
C SER A 24 9.26 -7.69 -8.80
N GLY A 25 9.28 -8.97 -9.17
CA GLY A 25 9.91 -10.07 -8.42
C GLY A 25 8.99 -10.79 -7.46
N ASP A 26 7.89 -10.17 -7.02
CA ASP A 26 6.94 -10.84 -6.14
C ASP A 26 6.14 -11.92 -6.87
N ARG A 27 5.71 -12.91 -6.10
CA ARG A 27 4.88 -14.03 -6.55
C ARG A 27 3.55 -14.03 -5.81
N LEU A 28 2.46 -14.34 -6.51
CA LEU A 28 1.13 -14.48 -5.95
C LEU A 28 0.69 -15.93 -6.03
N ARG A 29 0.36 -16.53 -4.89
CA ARG A 29 -0.29 -17.83 -4.83
C ARG A 29 -1.80 -17.65 -4.85
N THR A 30 -2.45 -18.25 -5.84
CA THR A 30 -3.92 -18.16 -5.97
C THR A 30 -4.64 -19.30 -5.29
N ASP A 31 -3.92 -20.35 -4.88
CA ASP A 31 -4.45 -21.57 -4.25
C ASP A 31 -4.64 -21.46 -2.72
N ARG A 32 -4.13 -20.40 -2.11
CA ARG A 32 -4.17 -20.17 -0.64
C ARG A 32 -4.81 -18.84 -0.24
N MET A 33 -5.64 -18.30 -1.10
CA MET A 33 -6.37 -17.07 -0.81
C MET A 33 -7.74 -17.36 -0.19
N CYS A 34 -8.42 -16.32 0.32
CA CYS A 34 -9.74 -16.44 0.94
C CYS A 34 -10.68 -17.33 0.13
N SER A 35 -11.62 -18.00 0.79
CA SER A 35 -12.67 -18.82 0.16
C SER A 35 -13.44 -18.06 -0.94
N ASP A 36 -13.58 -16.74 -0.77
CA ASP A 36 -14.28 -15.85 -1.71
C ASP A 36 -13.38 -15.37 -2.86
N GLY A 37 -12.17 -15.92 -2.94
CA GLY A 37 -11.16 -15.55 -3.92
C GLY A 37 -10.38 -14.30 -3.54
N ALA A 38 -9.44 -13.92 -4.40
CA ALA A 38 -8.74 -12.65 -4.33
C ALA A 38 -8.77 -11.96 -5.67
N CYS A 39 -8.87 -10.65 -5.64
CA CYS A 39 -8.83 -9.79 -6.80
C CYS A 39 -7.48 -9.07 -6.88
N VAL A 40 -7.06 -8.76 -8.11
CA VAL A 40 -5.85 -7.99 -8.39
C VAL A 40 -6.23 -6.72 -9.12
N GLU A 41 -5.87 -5.59 -8.55
CA GLU A 41 -6.05 -4.26 -9.14
C GLU A 41 -4.69 -3.72 -9.60
N ALA A 42 -4.54 -3.40 -10.87
CA ALA A 42 -3.34 -2.77 -11.39
C ALA A 42 -3.26 -1.30 -10.95
N LEU A 43 -2.18 -0.94 -10.24
CA LEU A 43 -1.92 0.45 -9.83
C LEU A 43 -1.00 1.17 -10.82
N THR A 44 -0.21 0.41 -11.57
CA THR A 44 0.61 0.87 -12.69
C THR A 44 0.41 -0.07 -13.88
N ALA A 45 1.05 0.21 -15.03
CA ALA A 45 1.11 -0.77 -16.12
C ALA A 45 1.65 -2.11 -15.57
N LEU A 46 0.89 -3.18 -15.74
CA LEU A 46 1.15 -4.47 -15.11
C LEU A 46 1.40 -5.55 -16.16
N LYS A 47 2.49 -6.30 -15.98
CA LYS A 47 2.74 -7.55 -16.68
C LYS A 47 2.98 -8.66 -15.66
N PHE A 48 2.39 -9.82 -15.89
CA PHE A 48 2.60 -11.00 -15.05
C PHE A 48 2.72 -12.26 -15.91
N ARG A 49 3.45 -13.23 -15.39
CA ARG A 49 3.59 -14.55 -15.97
C ARG A 49 2.97 -15.58 -15.04
N ARG A 50 2.26 -16.53 -15.60
CA ARG A 50 1.77 -17.68 -14.86
C ARG A 50 2.86 -18.75 -14.87
N ASP A 51 3.28 -19.17 -13.68
CA ASP A 51 4.23 -20.27 -13.47
C ASP A 51 3.55 -21.40 -12.68
N SER A 52 3.87 -22.63 -13.03
CA SER A 52 3.59 -23.79 -12.21
C SER A 52 4.84 -24.10 -11.38
N VAL A 53 4.91 -23.52 -10.20
CA VAL A 53 6.03 -23.71 -9.27
C VAL A 53 5.60 -24.70 -8.19
N SER A 54 6.48 -25.63 -7.81
CA SER A 54 6.21 -26.53 -6.70
C SER A 54 6.06 -25.78 -5.38
N ALA A 55 5.28 -26.30 -4.45
CA ALA A 55 5.02 -25.64 -3.16
C ALA A 55 6.32 -25.36 -2.36
N ASP A 56 7.34 -26.19 -2.55
CA ASP A 56 8.61 -26.11 -1.82
C ASP A 56 9.56 -25.03 -2.36
N GLU A 57 9.31 -24.51 -3.56
CA GLU A 57 10.11 -23.43 -4.18
C GLU A 57 9.54 -22.04 -3.88
N PHE A 58 8.43 -21.97 -3.16
CA PHE A 58 7.89 -20.69 -2.71
C PHE A 58 8.71 -20.19 -1.51
N GLY A 59 9.47 -19.13 -1.75
CA GLY A 59 10.10 -18.36 -0.69
C GLY A 59 9.07 -17.67 0.24
N ILE A 60 9.47 -16.60 0.88
CA ILE A 60 8.59 -15.80 1.76
C ILE A 60 7.35 -15.36 0.97
N ASP A 61 6.18 -15.63 1.54
CA ASP A 61 4.90 -15.22 0.95
C ASP A 61 4.72 -13.71 1.15
N ALA A 62 4.91 -12.95 0.08
CA ALA A 62 4.79 -11.49 0.09
C ALA A 62 3.42 -11.01 0.60
N VAL A 63 2.34 -11.78 0.35
CA VAL A 63 1.00 -11.44 0.84
C VAL A 63 0.95 -11.54 2.36
N ASN A 64 1.52 -12.59 2.95
CA ASN A 64 1.59 -12.74 4.40
C ASN A 64 2.41 -11.62 5.05
N GLU A 65 3.58 -11.28 4.48
CA GLU A 65 4.38 -10.17 4.98
C GLU A 65 3.61 -8.84 4.96
N TRP A 66 2.96 -8.53 3.85
CA TRP A 66 2.16 -7.32 3.74
C TRP A 66 1.01 -7.30 4.74
N THR A 67 0.28 -8.41 4.86
CA THR A 67 -0.85 -8.52 5.79
C THR A 67 -0.41 -8.29 7.23
N LEU A 68 0.73 -8.86 7.65
CA LEU A 68 1.29 -8.63 8.99
C LEU A 68 1.67 -7.15 9.21
N GLN A 69 2.30 -6.50 8.23
CA GLN A 69 2.67 -5.09 8.35
C GLN A 69 1.44 -4.17 8.37
N LEU A 70 0.44 -4.44 7.54
CA LEU A 70 -0.82 -3.69 7.56
C LEU A 70 -1.56 -3.87 8.89
N LEU A 71 -1.53 -5.06 9.48
CA LEU A 71 -2.08 -5.31 10.81
C LEU A 71 -1.35 -4.50 11.89
N ARG A 72 -0.01 -4.44 11.85
CA ARG A 72 0.79 -3.60 12.75
C ARG A 72 0.40 -2.12 12.63
N VAL A 73 0.27 -1.62 11.41
CA VAL A 73 -0.20 -0.25 11.15
C VAL A 73 -1.57 -0.02 11.79
N ARG A 74 -2.52 -0.93 11.58
CA ARG A 74 -3.89 -0.80 12.12
C ARG A 74 -3.95 -0.86 13.65
N HIS A 75 -2.96 -1.45 14.29
CA HIS A 75 -2.89 -1.58 15.74
C HIS A 75 -2.49 -0.28 16.46
N LEU A 76 -1.98 0.73 15.74
CA LEU A 76 -1.70 2.05 16.30
C LEU A 76 -3.00 2.76 16.72
N GLY A 77 -2.96 3.46 17.86
CA GLY A 77 -4.16 4.04 18.46
C GLY A 77 -4.81 5.17 17.65
N GLN A 78 -3.99 6.06 17.05
CA GLN A 78 -4.48 7.25 16.38
C GLN A 78 -4.46 7.12 14.85
N ALA A 79 -5.50 7.63 14.19
CA ALA A 79 -5.60 7.58 12.73
C ALA A 79 -4.44 8.29 12.02
N GLU A 80 -3.93 9.39 12.59
CA GLU A 80 -2.76 10.10 12.06
C GLU A 80 -1.50 9.24 12.13
N GLN A 81 -1.27 8.54 13.24
CA GLN A 81 -0.14 7.61 13.39
C GLN A 81 -0.26 6.43 12.41
N ARG A 82 -1.47 5.90 12.21
CA ARG A 82 -1.73 4.83 11.25
C ARG A 82 -1.44 5.27 9.82
N LEU A 83 -1.90 6.45 9.42
CA LEU A 83 -1.63 6.98 8.08
C LEU A 83 -0.13 7.24 7.88
N HIS A 84 0.55 7.76 8.89
CA HIS A 84 1.98 8.00 8.89
C HIS A 84 2.75 6.69 8.68
N ALA A 85 2.49 5.68 9.52
CA ALA A 85 3.12 4.37 9.40
C ALA A 85 2.81 3.68 8.06
N LEU A 86 1.59 3.83 7.55
CA LEU A 86 1.23 3.30 6.23
C LEU A 86 2.06 3.94 5.12
N LEU A 87 2.23 5.27 5.12
CA LEU A 87 3.06 5.94 4.12
C LEU A 87 4.52 5.50 4.21
N ALA A 88 5.05 5.34 5.43
CA ALA A 88 6.40 4.82 5.62
C ALA A 88 6.55 3.38 5.09
N LEU A 89 5.57 2.52 5.34
CA LEU A 89 5.54 1.15 4.80
C LEU A 89 5.52 1.15 3.26
N LEU A 90 4.63 1.94 2.66
CA LEU A 90 4.52 2.03 1.20
C LEU A 90 5.80 2.56 0.57
N VAL A 91 6.40 3.61 1.14
CA VAL A 91 7.66 4.17 0.64
C VAL A 91 8.81 3.18 0.77
N ASN A 92 8.93 2.51 1.90
CA ASN A 92 10.02 1.56 2.14
C ASN A 92 9.97 0.36 1.19
N ARG A 93 8.77 -0.10 0.84
CA ARG A 93 8.58 -1.27 -0.03
C ARG A 93 8.50 -0.92 -1.51
N LEU A 94 7.87 0.20 -1.88
CA LEU A 94 7.46 0.51 -3.25
C LEU A 94 7.95 1.88 -3.73
N GLY A 95 8.52 2.68 -2.82
CA GLY A 95 8.95 4.04 -3.12
C GLY A 95 10.28 4.08 -3.87
N LEU A 96 10.39 5.08 -4.74
CA LEU A 96 11.63 5.44 -5.41
C LEU A 96 12.20 6.68 -4.74
N ARG A 97 13.50 6.70 -4.47
CA ARG A 97 14.17 7.90 -3.97
C ARG A 97 14.43 8.85 -5.13
N CYS A 98 13.87 10.03 -5.05
CA CYS A 98 14.20 11.17 -5.90
C CYS A 98 15.04 12.17 -5.08
N SER A 99 15.81 13.03 -5.70
CA SER A 99 16.85 13.87 -5.06
C SER A 99 16.49 14.40 -3.66
N ASP A 100 15.31 14.93 -3.49
CA ASP A 100 14.83 15.64 -2.27
C ASP A 100 13.56 15.00 -1.63
N ALA A 101 13.06 13.90 -2.20
CA ALA A 101 11.81 13.27 -1.77
C ALA A 101 11.80 11.77 -2.06
N TYR A 102 10.80 11.09 -1.53
CA TYR A 102 10.38 9.78 -2.01
C TYR A 102 9.19 9.92 -2.95
N GLN A 103 9.09 9.03 -3.92
CA GLN A 103 7.99 9.00 -4.88
C GLN A 103 7.37 7.60 -4.92
N LEU A 104 6.07 7.53 -4.67
CA LEU A 104 5.29 6.33 -4.98
C LEU A 104 4.86 6.39 -6.46
N PRO A 105 5.04 5.30 -7.23
CA PRO A 105 4.71 5.27 -8.65
C PRO A 105 3.20 5.20 -8.94
N PHE A 106 2.38 5.33 -7.92
CA PHE A 106 0.92 5.32 -7.99
C PHE A 106 0.31 6.23 -6.93
N ARG A 107 -0.98 6.48 -7.07
CA ARG A 107 -1.79 7.25 -6.13
C ARG A 107 -2.96 6.41 -5.63
N LEU A 108 -3.13 6.36 -4.33
CA LEU A 108 -4.32 5.78 -3.69
C LEU A 108 -5.41 6.85 -3.52
N THR A 109 -6.66 6.45 -3.63
CA THR A 109 -7.81 7.30 -3.28
C THR A 109 -7.90 7.52 -1.77
N HIS A 110 -8.60 8.56 -1.34
CA HIS A 110 -8.83 8.81 0.08
C HIS A 110 -9.63 7.69 0.74
N ASP A 111 -10.53 7.05 0.00
CA ASP A 111 -11.27 5.89 0.47
C ASP A 111 -10.35 4.71 0.70
N ARG A 112 -9.41 4.48 -0.23
CA ARG A 112 -8.42 3.41 -0.09
C ARG A 112 -7.46 3.63 1.08
N PHE A 113 -7.00 4.86 1.28
CA PHE A 113 -6.25 5.19 2.50
C PHE A 113 -7.09 4.95 3.75
N GLY A 114 -8.36 5.34 3.74
CA GLY A 114 -9.31 5.13 4.84
C GLY A 114 -9.48 3.65 5.18
N GLU A 115 -9.68 2.82 4.15
CA GLU A 115 -9.77 1.36 4.28
C GLU A 115 -8.50 0.78 4.94
N LEU A 116 -7.32 1.15 4.45
CA LEU A 116 -6.04 0.64 4.93
C LEU A 116 -5.77 1.00 6.40
N ILE A 117 -6.11 2.22 6.81
CA ILE A 117 -5.85 2.69 8.18
C ILE A 117 -7.05 2.51 9.13
N GLY A 118 -8.18 1.97 8.67
CA GLY A 118 -9.39 1.84 9.48
C GLY A 118 -9.93 3.19 9.93
N ALA A 119 -10.05 4.15 9.03
CA ALA A 119 -10.60 5.49 9.26
C ALA A 119 -11.61 5.87 8.18
N THR A 120 -12.48 6.83 8.49
CA THR A 120 -13.42 7.34 7.50
C THR A 120 -12.70 8.16 6.42
N ARG A 121 -13.30 8.24 5.22
CA ARG A 121 -12.84 9.11 4.14
C ARG A 121 -12.65 10.56 4.60
N VAL A 122 -13.57 11.07 5.42
CA VAL A 122 -13.51 12.44 5.95
C VAL A 122 -12.26 12.65 6.80
N THR A 123 -11.98 11.73 7.73
CA THR A 123 -10.79 11.77 8.58
C THR A 123 -9.53 11.70 7.72
N THR A 124 -9.48 10.79 6.77
CA THR A 124 -8.35 10.62 5.86
C THR A 124 -8.09 11.87 5.01
N THR A 125 -9.16 12.43 4.44
CA THR A 125 -9.07 13.68 3.65
C THR A 125 -8.48 14.83 4.47
N ARG A 126 -8.94 14.98 5.72
CA ARG A 126 -8.42 16.03 6.63
C ARG A 126 -6.93 15.84 6.91
N LEU A 127 -6.49 14.61 7.20
CA LEU A 127 -5.10 14.32 7.49
C LEU A 127 -4.20 14.54 6.26
N LEU A 128 -4.59 14.05 5.10
CA LEU A 128 -3.84 14.27 3.86
C LEU A 128 -3.79 15.75 3.48
N SER A 129 -4.88 16.52 3.71
CA SER A 129 -4.89 17.95 3.46
C SER A 129 -3.97 18.70 4.41
N LYS A 130 -3.94 18.34 5.70
CA LYS A 130 -2.99 18.88 6.68
C LYS A 130 -1.54 18.70 6.23
N TRP A 131 -1.17 17.50 5.80
CA TRP A 131 0.21 17.21 5.37
C TRP A 131 0.55 17.85 4.02
N ARG A 132 -0.42 18.03 3.14
CA ARG A 132 -0.22 18.80 1.89
C ARG A 132 0.02 20.27 2.16
N GLN A 133 -0.72 20.87 3.09
CA GLN A 133 -0.51 22.27 3.51
C GLN A 133 0.84 22.50 4.21
N ALA A 134 1.40 21.44 4.81
CA ALA A 134 2.72 21.44 5.43
C ALA A 134 3.84 21.01 4.47
N ASP A 135 3.58 20.88 3.17
CA ASP A 135 4.49 20.43 2.13
C ASP A 135 5.12 19.05 2.38
N MET A 136 4.54 18.25 3.29
CA MET A 136 5.02 16.91 3.60
C MET A 136 4.63 15.88 2.53
N ILE A 137 3.55 16.14 1.79
CA ILE A 137 3.12 15.33 0.64
C ILE A 137 2.71 16.25 -0.50
N ALA A 138 2.98 15.81 -1.73
CA ALA A 138 2.52 16.50 -2.94
C ALA A 138 1.90 15.52 -3.92
N MET A 139 0.79 15.93 -4.51
CA MET A 139 0.06 15.19 -5.53
C MET A 139 -0.30 16.19 -6.63
N SER A 140 0.37 16.11 -7.76
CA SER A 140 0.09 16.99 -8.90
C SER A 140 -1.21 16.58 -9.59
N THR A 141 -1.95 17.58 -10.07
CA THR A 141 -3.14 17.34 -10.88
C THR A 141 -2.72 16.72 -12.22
N GLY A 142 -3.25 15.54 -12.54
CA GLY A 142 -2.87 14.79 -13.75
C GLY A 142 -1.66 13.86 -13.60
N ASP A 143 -0.96 13.90 -12.48
CA ASP A 143 0.10 12.95 -12.16
C ASP A 143 -0.50 11.76 -11.36
N VAL A 144 -0.09 10.55 -11.74
CA VAL A 144 -0.47 9.31 -11.04
C VAL A 144 0.45 9.01 -9.87
N THR A 145 1.45 9.85 -9.62
CA THR A 145 2.46 9.66 -8.57
C THR A 145 2.15 10.49 -7.33
N MET A 146 2.74 10.08 -6.20
CA MET A 146 2.67 10.80 -4.94
C MET A 146 4.09 11.04 -4.41
N ARG A 147 4.45 12.32 -4.18
CA ARG A 147 5.72 12.70 -3.56
C ARG A 147 5.55 12.82 -2.06
N ILE A 148 6.55 12.38 -1.31
CA ILE A 148 6.54 12.33 0.15
C ILE A 148 7.87 12.86 0.66
N ALA A 149 7.83 13.83 1.59
CA ALA A 149 9.02 14.41 2.19
C ALA A 149 9.76 13.36 3.06
N PRO A 150 11.11 13.35 3.06
CA PRO A 150 11.88 12.41 3.86
C PRO A 150 11.60 12.52 5.36
N ASP A 151 11.36 13.72 5.86
CA ASP A 151 11.09 13.96 7.28
C ASP A 151 9.83 13.23 7.76
N LEU A 152 8.80 13.13 6.90
CA LEU A 152 7.60 12.36 7.22
C LEU A 152 7.93 10.87 7.37
N ILE A 153 8.85 10.33 6.58
CA ILE A 153 9.22 8.91 6.64
C ILE A 153 10.13 8.63 7.85
N ASN A 154 11.12 9.49 8.06
CA ASN A 154 12.11 9.33 9.15
C ASN A 154 11.48 9.44 10.54
N SER A 155 10.39 10.19 10.68
CA SER A 155 9.65 10.35 11.95
C SER A 155 8.52 9.33 12.13
N SER A 156 8.47 8.28 11.31
CA SER A 156 7.42 7.25 11.40
C SER A 156 7.39 6.55 12.76
N PRO A 157 6.19 6.31 13.31
CA PRO A 157 6.04 5.58 14.57
C PRO A 157 6.39 4.09 14.48
N LEU A 158 6.52 3.55 13.27
CA LEU A 158 6.97 2.18 13.01
C LEU A 158 8.16 2.20 12.06
N GLN A 159 9.12 1.32 12.32
CA GLN A 159 10.23 1.02 11.42
C GLN A 159 9.89 -0.23 10.60
N PHE A 160 10.21 -0.19 9.29
CA PHE A 160 9.95 -1.25 8.33
C PHE A 160 11.21 -1.66 7.59
#